data_6809746c6c47c98ff881066229199772
#
_entry.id   6809746c6c47c98ff881066229199772
#
_cell.length_a   1.000
_cell.length_b   1.000
_cell.length_c   1.000
_cell.angle_alpha   90.00
_cell.angle_beta   90.00
_cell.angle_gamma   90.00
#
_symmetry.space_group_name_H-M   'P 1'
#
loop_
_entity.id
_entity.type
_entity.pdbx_description
1 polymer ?
#
loop_
_entity_poly.entity_id
_entity_poly.type
_entity_poly.pdbx_seq_one_letter_code
_entity_poly.pdbx_strand_id
1 'polypeptide(L)' 'MKVIQFVPTLQSGGVEQGVLEISKALVDAGHESHVVSAGGRLVDQLINEGTYHHHW' A
#
# COMPACT_ATOMS: atom_id res chain seq x y z
N MET A 1 14.60 -2.56 -4.84
CA MET A 1 13.71 -3.57 -5.44
C MET A 1 12.31 -2.99 -5.58
N LYS A 2 11.61 -3.36 -6.62
CA LYS A 2 10.22 -2.94 -6.81
C LYS A 2 9.32 -4.08 -6.34
N VAL A 3 8.39 -3.76 -5.43
CA VAL A 3 7.44 -4.75 -4.89
C VAL A 3 6.03 -4.28 -5.17
N ILE A 4 5.21 -5.16 -5.72
CA ILE A 4 3.82 -4.84 -6.06
C ILE A 4 2.91 -5.76 -5.24
N GLN A 5 1.97 -5.18 -4.52
CA GLN A 5 0.98 -5.92 -3.74
C GLN A 5 -0.40 -5.71 -4.37
N PHE A 6 -1.18 -6.79 -4.44
CA PHE A 6 -2.54 -6.73 -4.97
C PHE A 6 -3.53 -6.98 -3.85
N VAL A 7 -4.43 -6.04 -3.60
CA VAL A 7 -5.48 -6.19 -2.60
C VAL A 7 -6.82 -5.69 -3.18
N PRO A 8 -7.96 -6.29 -2.79
CA PRO A 8 -9.25 -5.87 -3.37
C PRO A 8 -9.62 -4.44 -3.00
N THR A 9 -9.56 -4.08 -1.72
CA THR A 9 -9.91 -2.75 -1.25
C THR A 9 -8.97 -2.34 -0.13
N LEU A 10 -8.93 -1.04 0.17
CA LEU A 10 -8.12 -0.46 1.23
C LEU A 10 -9.02 0.24 2.25
N GLN A 11 -9.88 -0.53 2.90
CA GLN A 11 -10.70 -0.06 4.00
C GLN A 11 -10.00 -0.40 5.32
N SER A 12 -10.58 -0.03 6.46
CA SER A 12 -10.00 -0.40 7.74
C SER A 12 -10.29 -1.88 8.04
N GLY A 13 -9.25 -2.65 8.31
CA GLY A 13 -9.34 -4.08 8.58
C GLY A 13 -7.95 -4.66 8.76
N GLY A 14 -7.89 -5.92 9.21
CA GLY A 14 -6.62 -6.56 9.53
C GLY A 14 -5.70 -6.72 8.33
N VAL A 15 -6.24 -7.12 7.18
CA VAL A 15 -5.44 -7.33 5.97
C VAL A 15 -4.91 -6.00 5.45
N GLU A 16 -5.75 -4.99 5.44
CA GLU A 16 -5.39 -3.67 4.95
C GLU A 16 -4.34 -3.01 5.84
N GLN A 17 -4.43 -3.22 7.15
CA GLN A 17 -3.40 -2.74 8.07
C GLN A 17 -2.06 -3.43 7.80
N GLY A 18 -2.07 -4.72 7.50
CA GLY A 18 -0.86 -5.44 7.12
C GLY A 18 -0.22 -4.87 5.87
N VAL A 19 -1.03 -4.49 4.89
CA VAL A 19 -0.53 -3.87 3.67
C VAL A 19 0.17 -2.55 3.98
N LEU A 20 -0.41 -1.73 4.86
CA LEU A 20 0.19 -0.46 5.28
C LEU A 20 1.54 -0.69 5.95
N GLU A 21 1.63 -1.66 6.86
CA GLU A 21 2.85 -1.94 7.60
C GLU A 21 3.95 -2.45 6.66
N ILE A 22 3.62 -3.35 5.75
CA ILE A 22 4.58 -3.88 4.78
C ILE A 22 5.05 -2.77 3.85
N SER A 23 4.13 -1.96 3.36
CA SER A 23 4.45 -0.86 2.45
C SER A 23 5.40 0.14 3.11
N LYS A 24 5.12 0.49 4.35
CA LYS A 24 5.99 1.40 5.09
C LYS A 24 7.39 0.82 5.27
N ALA A 25 7.46 -0.46 5.62
CA ALA A 25 8.75 -1.12 5.80
C ALA A 25 9.56 -1.14 4.51
N LEU A 26 8.90 -1.36 3.37
CA LEU A 26 9.56 -1.35 2.07
C LEU A 26 10.13 0.03 1.75
N VAL A 27 9.35 1.07 1.97
CA VAL A 27 9.79 2.44 1.72
C VAL A 27 10.96 2.80 2.64
N ASP A 28 10.85 2.46 3.91
CA ASP A 28 11.91 2.75 4.89
C ASP A 28 13.21 2.01 4.55
N ALA A 29 13.11 0.85 3.92
CA ALA A 29 14.27 0.07 3.50
C ALA A 29 14.85 0.53 2.14
N GLY A 30 14.25 1.53 1.52
CA GLY A 30 14.72 2.04 0.24
C GLY A 30 14.20 1.31 -0.98
N HIS A 31 13.17 0.48 -0.82
CA HIS A 31 12.55 -0.21 -1.94
C HIS A 31 11.40 0.60 -2.51
N GLU A 32 11.05 0.32 -3.75
CA GLU A 32 9.90 0.94 -4.40
C GLU A 32 8.66 0.11 -4.10
N SER A 33 7.69 0.71 -3.42
CA SER A 33 6.48 0.03 -2.99
C SER A 33 5.29 0.46 -3.83
N HIS A 34 4.57 -0.51 -4.38
CA HIS A 34 3.36 -0.29 -5.18
C HIS A 34 2.23 -1.14 -4.63
N VAL A 35 1.02 -0.59 -4.62
CA VAL A 35 -0.19 -1.32 -4.23
C VAL A 35 -1.23 -1.12 -5.31
N VAL A 36 -1.82 -2.22 -5.76
CA VAL A 36 -2.92 -2.21 -6.74
C VAL A 36 -4.20 -2.62 -6.00
N SER A 37 -5.21 -1.76 -6.03
CA SER A 37 -6.48 -2.04 -5.36
C SER A 37 -7.62 -1.28 -6.03
N ALA A 38 -8.85 -1.60 -5.65
CA ALA A 38 -10.03 -0.86 -6.10
C ALA A 38 -10.20 0.45 -5.33
N GLY A 39 -9.29 0.77 -4.42
CA GLY A 39 -9.34 2.00 -3.64
C GLY A 39 -9.83 1.75 -2.23
N GLY A 40 -10.09 2.82 -1.51
CA GLY A 40 -10.55 2.77 -0.14
C GLY A 40 -9.97 3.93 0.65
N ARG A 41 -10.40 4.03 1.91
CA ARG A 41 -10.02 5.18 2.76
C ARG A 41 -8.54 5.18 3.16
N LEU A 42 -7.83 4.06 2.99
CA LEU A 42 -6.42 3.99 3.36
C LEU A 42 -5.47 4.35 2.21
N VAL A 43 -6.00 4.65 1.03
CA VAL A 43 -5.17 5.00 -0.13
C VAL A 43 -4.33 6.25 0.16
N ASP A 44 -4.94 7.28 0.73
CA ASP A 44 -4.24 8.52 1.02
C ASP A 44 -3.07 8.29 1.99
N GLN A 45 -3.27 7.42 2.97
CA GLN A 45 -2.21 7.10 3.92
C GLN A 45 -1.05 6.40 3.23
N LEU A 46 -1.33 5.46 2.32
CA LEU A 46 -0.29 4.80 1.54
C LEU A 46 0.54 5.80 0.75
N ILE A 47 -0.13 6.71 0.07
CA ILE A 47 0.53 7.71 -0.76
C ILE A 47 1.39 8.62 0.11
N ASN A 48 0.85 9.06 1.24
CA ASN A 48 1.58 9.92 2.16
C ASN A 48 2.83 9.25 2.73
N GLU A 49 2.83 7.94 2.83
CA GLU A 49 3.95 7.17 3.34
C GLU A 49 4.94 6.76 2.25
N GLY A 50 4.72 7.17 1.01
CA GLY A 50 5.67 6.97 -0.07
C GLY A 50 5.39 5.78 -0.97
N THR A 51 4.23 5.14 -0.84
CA THR A 51 3.83 4.03 -1.71
C THR A 51 3.04 4.57 -2.90
N TYR A 52 3.27 3.98 -4.07
CA TYR A 52 2.49 4.29 -5.26
C TYR A 52 1.23 3.43 -5.27
N HIS A 53 0.09 4.06 -5.46
CA HIS A 53 -1.18 3.33 -5.56
C HIS A 53 -1.69 3.35 -7.00
N HIS A 54 -2.15 2.19 -7.46
CA HIS A 54 -2.73 2.02 -8.78
C HIS A 54 -4.14 1.45 -8.61
N HIS A 55 -5.11 2.10 -9.22
CA HIS A 55 -6.50 1.66 -9.18
C HIS A 55 -6.74 0.68 -10.32
N TRP A 56 -7.39 -0.45 -10.03
CA TRP A 56 -7.73 -1.41 -11.07
C TRP A 56 -9.17 -1.30 -11.55
#